data_6740d26446e7442d88b4d8fee2769d2c
#
_entry.id   6740d26446e7442d88b4d8fee2769d2c
#
_cell.length_a   1.000
_cell.length_b   1.000
_cell.length_c   1.000
_cell.angle_alpha   90.00
_cell.angle_beta   90.00
_cell.angle_gamma   90.00
#
_symmetry.space_group_name_H-M   'P 1'
#
loop_
_entity.id
_entity.type
_entity.pdbx_description
1 polymer ?
#
loop_
_entity_poly.entity_id
_entity_poly.type
_entity_poly.pdbx_seq_one_letter_code
_entity_poly.pdbx_strand_id
1 'polypeptide(L)'
;MIIRSTQSIIFLSLCVGCVLLTIFKSIAASETITQTFANADRYVGEIQNGQFHGQGAYFFSNGNEYEGAFHEGKYHGQGVFKFASGERFAGEFREGKFHGQGVYTWAGGLRFEGAWQNNRKWTGTVYSQWGTVAGTYTEGKWESAL
;
A
#
# COMPACT_ATOMS: atom_id res chain seq x y z
N MET A 1 -0.82 13.39 -19.36
CA MET A 1 -2.22 13.49 -19.78
C MET A 1 -3.08 12.92 -18.65
N ILE A 2 -3.79 13.79 -17.96
CA ILE A 2 -4.64 13.37 -16.81
C ILE A 2 -6.02 13.05 -17.38
N ILE A 3 -6.45 11.81 -17.32
CA ILE A 3 -7.81 11.42 -17.66
C ILE A 3 -8.61 11.45 -16.36
N ARG A 4 -9.47 12.47 -16.23
CA ARG A 4 -10.41 12.59 -15.11
C ARG A 4 -11.71 11.89 -15.52
N SER A 5 -12.10 10.87 -14.80
CA SER A 5 -13.42 10.29 -14.86
C SER A 5 -14.30 10.94 -13.78
N THR A 6 -15.07 11.96 -14.16
CA THR A 6 -16.07 12.59 -13.30
C THR A 6 -17.40 11.86 -13.47
N GLN A 7 -17.83 11.14 -12.47
CA GLN A 7 -19.25 10.79 -12.34
C GLN A 7 -19.91 11.82 -11.43
N SER A 8 -20.49 12.86 -12.03
CA SER A 8 -21.38 13.78 -11.33
C SER A 8 -22.79 13.17 -11.29
N ILE A 9 -23.22 12.75 -10.12
CA ILE A 9 -24.63 12.41 -9.90
C ILE A 9 -25.31 13.70 -9.43
N ILE A 10 -26.03 14.35 -10.34
CA ILE A 10 -26.91 15.48 -10.03
C ILE A 10 -28.26 14.93 -9.64
N PHE A 11 -28.59 14.94 -8.35
CA PHE A 11 -29.95 14.79 -7.90
C PHE A 11 -30.61 16.17 -7.83
N LEU A 12 -31.47 16.46 -8.81
CA LEU A 12 -32.38 17.62 -8.79
C LEU A 12 -33.64 17.20 -8.05
N SER A 13 -33.77 17.60 -6.80
CA SER A 13 -35.07 17.54 -6.10
C SER A 13 -35.59 18.95 -5.84
N LEU A 14 -36.59 19.33 -6.60
CA LEU A 14 -37.37 20.54 -6.37
C LEU A 14 -38.36 20.25 -5.24
N CYS A 15 -38.25 20.88 -4.10
CA CYS A 15 -39.35 21.03 -3.16
C CYS A 15 -39.27 22.39 -2.49
N VAL A 16 -40.37 23.14 -2.64
CA VAL A 16 -40.58 24.48 -2.13
C VAL A 16 -40.81 24.43 -0.62
N GLY A 17 -40.04 25.23 0.14
CA GLY A 17 -40.42 25.71 1.44
C GLY A 17 -39.95 24.94 2.67
N CYS A 18 -38.63 24.83 2.87
CA CYS A 18 -38.08 24.70 4.21
C CYS A 18 -36.60 25.12 4.17
N VAL A 19 -36.27 26.20 4.88
CA VAL A 19 -34.86 26.62 5.06
C VAL A 19 -34.23 25.67 6.09
N LEU A 20 -33.84 24.51 5.63
CA LEU A 20 -32.91 23.64 6.36
C LEU A 20 -31.52 23.97 5.84
N LEU A 21 -30.78 24.71 6.65
CA LEU A 21 -29.36 24.91 6.46
C LEU A 21 -28.65 23.57 6.67
N THR A 22 -28.70 22.70 5.66
CA THR A 22 -27.90 21.50 5.65
C THR A 22 -26.46 21.94 5.39
N ILE A 23 -25.68 21.98 6.47
CA ILE A 23 -24.24 22.04 6.36
C ILE A 23 -23.81 20.75 5.66
N PHE A 24 -23.73 20.79 4.32
CA PHE A 24 -23.02 19.76 3.57
C PHE A 24 -21.55 19.85 4.00
N LYS A 25 -21.18 19.04 4.99
CA LYS A 25 -19.80 18.70 5.22
C LYS A 25 -19.38 17.99 3.93
N SER A 26 -18.69 18.71 3.03
CA SER A 26 -18.10 18.11 1.84
C SER A 26 -17.15 17.02 2.36
N ILE A 27 -17.64 15.78 2.36
CA ILE A 27 -16.74 14.63 2.42
C ILE A 27 -15.94 14.77 1.14
N ALA A 28 -14.67 15.10 1.25
CA ALA A 28 -13.77 15.15 0.10
C ALA A 28 -13.88 13.81 -0.59
N ALA A 29 -14.56 13.76 -1.72
CA ALA A 29 -14.71 12.55 -2.48
C ALA A 29 -13.33 12.10 -2.91
N SER A 30 -12.95 10.89 -2.59
CA SER A 30 -11.73 10.28 -3.10
C SER A 30 -11.90 10.08 -4.60
N GLU A 31 -11.02 10.67 -5.38
CA GLU A 31 -11.03 10.54 -6.84
C GLU A 31 -10.01 9.47 -7.24
N THR A 32 -10.42 8.53 -8.09
CA THR A 32 -9.48 7.57 -8.68
C THR A 32 -8.85 8.17 -9.93
N ILE A 33 -7.54 8.17 -9.99
CA ILE A 33 -6.77 8.69 -11.12
C ILE A 33 -5.82 7.65 -11.71
N THR A 34 -5.42 7.88 -12.95
CA THR A 34 -4.22 7.28 -13.55
C THR A 34 -3.26 8.40 -13.89
N GLN A 35 -2.06 8.36 -13.35
CA GLN A 35 -1.02 9.35 -13.56
C GLN A 35 0.28 8.68 -13.99
N THR A 36 0.89 9.17 -15.05
CA THR A 36 2.25 8.77 -15.48
C THR A 36 3.18 9.96 -15.29
N PHE A 37 4.33 9.70 -14.67
CA PHE A 37 5.34 10.69 -14.34
C PHE A 37 6.41 10.80 -15.43
N ALA A 38 7.20 11.85 -15.42
CA ALA A 38 8.26 12.09 -16.40
C ALA A 38 9.36 11.02 -16.40
N ASN A 39 9.57 10.34 -15.26
CA ASN A 39 10.50 9.23 -15.11
C ASN A 39 9.91 7.86 -15.53
N ALA A 40 8.74 7.86 -16.17
CA ALA A 40 7.97 6.69 -16.58
C ALA A 40 7.38 5.85 -15.43
N ASP A 41 7.43 6.30 -14.18
CA ASP A 41 6.63 5.71 -13.12
C ASP A 41 5.14 5.94 -13.37
N ARG A 42 4.28 5.07 -12.88
CA ARG A 42 2.83 5.17 -13.04
C ARG A 42 2.10 4.89 -11.73
N TYR A 43 1.15 5.74 -11.40
CA TYR A 43 0.22 5.53 -10.29
C TYR A 43 -1.20 5.32 -10.83
N VAL A 44 -1.93 4.38 -10.24
CA VAL A 44 -3.36 4.15 -10.46
C VAL A 44 -4.01 3.97 -9.09
N GLY A 45 -4.89 4.87 -8.70
CA GLY A 45 -5.50 4.79 -7.38
C GLY A 45 -6.18 6.08 -6.95
N GLU A 46 -6.54 6.10 -5.69
CA GLU A 46 -7.25 7.20 -5.07
C GLU A 46 -6.31 8.36 -4.73
N ILE A 47 -6.81 9.57 -4.88
CA ILE A 47 -6.15 10.79 -4.39
C ILE A 47 -7.07 11.57 -3.47
N GLN A 48 -6.47 12.22 -2.48
CA GLN A 48 -7.14 13.16 -1.61
C GLN A 48 -6.21 14.38 -1.40
N ASN A 49 -6.74 15.58 -1.58
CA ASN A 49 -5.96 16.83 -1.47
C ASN A 49 -4.68 16.84 -2.34
N GLY A 50 -4.72 16.20 -3.53
CA GLY A 50 -3.59 16.13 -4.45
C GLY A 50 -2.51 15.11 -4.07
N GLN A 51 -2.71 14.30 -3.04
CA GLN A 51 -1.79 13.26 -2.60
C GLN A 51 -2.39 11.87 -2.80
N PHE A 52 -1.56 10.84 -3.01
CA PHE A 52 -2.00 9.45 -3.03
C PHE A 52 -2.65 9.11 -1.69
N HIS A 53 -3.83 8.53 -1.75
CA HIS A 53 -4.62 8.20 -0.57
C HIS A 53 -5.46 6.96 -0.86
N GLY A 54 -6.03 6.31 0.19
CA GLY A 54 -6.89 5.15 -0.01
C GLY A 54 -6.17 3.99 -0.69
N GLN A 55 -6.82 3.30 -1.61
CA GLN A 55 -6.25 2.16 -2.33
C GLN A 55 -5.60 2.60 -3.64
N GLY A 56 -4.45 2.00 -3.96
CA GLY A 56 -3.75 2.30 -5.20
C GLY A 56 -2.64 1.31 -5.55
N ALA A 57 -2.15 1.45 -6.79
CA ALA A 57 -1.01 0.72 -7.30
C ALA A 57 0.02 1.71 -7.86
N TYR A 58 1.27 1.52 -7.51
CA TYR A 58 2.40 2.30 -8.01
C TYR A 58 3.37 1.38 -8.75
N PHE A 59 3.62 1.69 -10.00
CA PHE A 59 4.52 0.96 -10.89
C PHE A 59 5.75 1.82 -11.12
N PHE A 60 6.88 1.34 -10.67
CA PHE A 60 8.15 2.00 -10.85
C PHE A 60 8.75 1.68 -12.23
N SER A 61 9.42 2.62 -12.84
CA SER A 61 10.12 2.44 -14.12
C SER A 61 11.23 1.38 -14.06
N ASN A 62 11.74 1.07 -12.86
CA ASN A 62 12.73 0.02 -12.64
C ASN A 62 12.13 -1.39 -12.49
N GLY A 63 10.81 -1.53 -12.66
CA GLY A 63 10.09 -2.81 -12.57
C GLY A 63 9.62 -3.21 -11.17
N ASN A 64 9.86 -2.41 -10.14
CA ASN A 64 9.22 -2.62 -8.84
C ASN A 64 7.73 -2.25 -8.93
N GLU A 65 6.90 -2.83 -8.05
CA GLU A 65 5.48 -2.53 -7.95
C GLU A 65 5.08 -2.45 -6.47
N TYR A 66 4.19 -1.52 -6.16
CA TYR A 66 3.47 -1.51 -4.89
C TYR A 66 1.96 -1.51 -5.15
N GLU A 67 1.23 -2.34 -4.45
CA GLU A 67 -0.23 -2.37 -4.45
C GLU A 67 -0.74 -2.42 -3.01
N GLY A 68 -1.58 -1.47 -2.62
CA GLY A 68 -2.08 -1.39 -1.25
C GLY A 68 -2.58 -0.01 -0.87
N ALA A 69 -2.67 0.20 0.44
CA ALA A 69 -3.14 1.46 0.99
C ALA A 69 -2.06 2.55 0.94
N PHE A 70 -2.52 3.77 0.69
CA PHE A 70 -1.74 5.01 0.74
C PHE A 70 -2.35 5.98 1.76
N HIS A 71 -1.50 6.71 2.43
CA HIS A 71 -1.87 7.82 3.29
C HIS A 71 -0.89 8.96 3.12
N GLU A 72 -1.39 10.14 2.72
CA GLU A 72 -0.56 11.34 2.50
C GLU A 72 0.66 11.09 1.60
N GLY A 73 0.44 10.38 0.48
CA GLY A 73 1.49 10.07 -0.49
C GLY A 73 2.43 8.92 -0.13
N LYS A 74 2.25 8.26 1.01
CA LYS A 74 3.11 7.18 1.50
C LYS A 74 2.38 5.85 1.57
N TYR A 75 3.10 4.75 1.40
CA TYR A 75 2.58 3.40 1.68
C TYR A 75 2.16 3.32 3.14
N HIS A 76 0.97 2.80 3.38
CA HIS A 76 0.38 2.71 4.71
C HIS A 76 -0.57 1.52 4.79
N GLY A 77 -0.83 0.98 6.03
CA GLY A 77 -1.75 -0.14 6.18
C GLY A 77 -1.30 -1.39 5.43
N GLN A 78 -2.24 -2.18 4.94
CA GLN A 78 -1.95 -3.42 4.23
C GLN A 78 -1.53 -3.16 2.78
N GLY A 79 -0.51 -3.89 2.32
CA GLY A 79 -0.03 -3.80 0.94
C GLY A 79 0.94 -4.91 0.56
N VAL A 80 1.26 -4.90 -0.73
CA VAL A 80 2.21 -5.81 -1.34
C VAL A 80 3.24 -5.01 -2.10
N PHE A 81 4.51 -5.23 -1.82
CA PHE A 81 5.61 -4.69 -2.59
C PHE A 81 6.30 -5.84 -3.34
N LYS A 82 6.38 -5.74 -4.65
CA LYS A 82 7.09 -6.66 -5.52
C LYS A 82 8.34 -5.98 -6.05
N PHE A 83 9.47 -6.61 -5.86
CA PHE A 83 10.75 -6.16 -6.38
C PHE A 83 10.98 -6.73 -7.77
N ALA A 84 11.61 -5.97 -8.65
CA ALA A 84 12.01 -6.43 -9.99
C ALA A 84 12.95 -7.65 -9.93
N SER A 85 13.65 -7.84 -8.81
CA SER A 85 14.49 -9.02 -8.52
C SER A 85 13.72 -10.31 -8.25
N GLY A 86 12.37 -10.25 -8.17
CA GLY A 86 11.50 -11.40 -7.89
C GLY A 86 11.18 -11.59 -6.41
N GLU A 87 11.69 -10.75 -5.54
CA GLU A 87 11.34 -10.75 -4.11
C GLU A 87 9.98 -10.08 -3.89
N ARG A 88 9.34 -10.39 -2.77
CA ARG A 88 8.02 -9.86 -2.44
C ARG A 88 7.88 -9.65 -0.94
N PHE A 89 7.32 -8.50 -0.56
CA PHE A 89 6.78 -8.28 0.79
C PHE A 89 5.26 -8.17 0.71
N ALA A 90 4.56 -8.83 1.62
CA ALA A 90 3.13 -8.68 1.83
C ALA A 90 2.86 -8.50 3.32
N GLY A 91 2.25 -7.39 3.70
CA GLY A 91 2.03 -7.08 5.11
C GLY A 91 1.72 -5.62 5.35
N GLU A 92 1.99 -5.20 6.57
CA GLU A 92 1.72 -3.86 7.02
C GLU A 92 2.83 -2.87 6.61
N PHE A 93 2.40 -1.70 6.20
CA PHE A 93 3.26 -0.54 5.92
C PHE A 93 2.90 0.62 6.85
N ARG A 94 3.91 1.34 7.27
CA ARG A 94 3.74 2.59 8.02
C ARG A 94 4.77 3.59 7.56
N GLU A 95 4.30 4.78 7.14
CA GLU A 95 5.18 5.86 6.65
C GLU A 95 6.16 5.40 5.56
N GLY A 96 5.69 4.57 4.61
CA GLY A 96 6.49 4.04 3.52
C GLY A 96 7.44 2.89 3.87
N LYS A 97 7.37 2.35 5.09
CA LYS A 97 8.27 1.29 5.58
C LYS A 97 7.49 0.03 5.92
N PHE A 98 8.10 -1.13 5.76
CA PHE A 98 7.61 -2.39 6.31
C PHE A 98 7.50 -2.27 7.83
N HIS A 99 6.34 -2.59 8.35
CA HIS A 99 6.00 -2.46 9.77
C HIS A 99 4.99 -3.55 10.14
N GLY A 100 4.69 -3.73 11.45
CA GLY A 100 3.68 -4.68 11.90
C GLY A 100 3.92 -6.10 11.41
N GLN A 101 2.87 -6.84 11.09
CA GLN A 101 2.97 -8.21 10.60
C GLN A 101 3.18 -8.26 9.09
N GLY A 102 4.04 -9.18 8.63
CA GLY A 102 4.27 -9.33 7.20
C GLY A 102 5.09 -10.56 6.85
N VAL A 103 4.97 -10.94 5.58
CA VAL A 103 5.71 -12.03 4.97
C VAL A 103 6.63 -11.46 3.90
N TYR A 104 7.91 -11.73 4.02
CA TYR A 104 8.89 -11.44 2.98
C TYR A 104 9.33 -12.75 2.33
N THR A 105 9.20 -12.82 1.02
CA THR A 105 9.63 -13.97 0.22
C THR A 105 10.80 -13.54 -0.65
N TRP A 106 11.93 -14.23 -0.51
CA TRP A 106 13.09 -14.05 -1.38
C TRP A 106 12.88 -14.77 -2.73
N ALA A 107 13.59 -14.33 -3.75
CA ALA A 107 13.52 -14.92 -5.09
C ALA A 107 13.83 -16.43 -5.11
N GLY A 108 14.67 -16.91 -4.17
CA GLY A 108 15.00 -18.32 -3.98
C GLY A 108 13.97 -19.14 -3.21
N GLY A 109 12.80 -18.57 -2.88
CA GLY A 109 11.70 -19.26 -2.20
C GLY A 109 11.81 -19.35 -0.68
N LEU A 110 12.89 -18.87 -0.05
CA LEU A 110 12.88 -18.63 1.39
C LEU A 110 11.82 -17.59 1.72
N ARG A 111 11.20 -17.70 2.90
CA ARG A 111 10.28 -16.68 3.38
C ARG A 111 10.47 -16.42 4.87
N PHE A 112 10.36 -15.16 5.27
CA PHE A 112 10.25 -14.75 6.66
C PHE A 112 8.81 -14.38 6.96
N GLU A 113 8.26 -14.92 8.03
CA GLU A 113 6.93 -14.61 8.54
C GLU A 113 7.06 -14.03 9.95
N GLY A 114 6.58 -12.83 10.18
CA GLY A 114 6.66 -12.23 11.49
C GLY A 114 6.52 -10.72 11.53
N ALA A 115 6.93 -10.16 12.66
CA ALA A 115 6.89 -8.74 12.93
C ALA A 115 8.05 -8.00 12.28
N TRP A 116 7.74 -6.81 11.77
CA TRP A 116 8.65 -5.87 11.15
C TRP A 116 8.66 -4.55 11.90
N GLN A 117 9.80 -3.91 11.98
CA GLN A 117 9.96 -2.59 12.56
C GLN A 117 10.89 -1.74 11.68
N ASN A 118 10.32 -0.73 11.01
CA ASN A 118 11.05 0.21 10.17
C ASN A 118 11.99 -0.50 9.14
N ASN A 119 11.42 -1.37 8.30
CA ASN A 119 12.11 -2.20 7.30
C ASN A 119 13.03 -3.30 7.87
N ARG A 120 13.04 -3.53 9.17
CA ARG A 120 13.87 -4.56 9.80
C ARG A 120 12.98 -5.72 10.27
N LYS A 121 13.41 -6.95 10.03
CA LYS A 121 12.83 -8.15 10.66
C LYS A 121 13.04 -8.03 12.16
N TRP A 122 11.96 -8.13 12.93
CA TRP A 122 12.03 -7.93 14.38
C TRP A 122 11.89 -9.25 15.13
N THR A 123 10.74 -9.92 15.00
CA THR A 123 10.50 -11.22 15.63
C THR A 123 9.69 -12.07 14.67
N GLY A 124 10.14 -13.29 14.42
CA GLY A 124 9.45 -14.20 13.50
C GLY A 124 10.34 -15.34 13.04
N THR A 125 9.84 -16.13 12.11
CA THR A 125 10.46 -17.38 11.64
C THR A 125 10.81 -17.30 10.15
N VAL A 126 11.98 -17.82 9.82
CA VAL A 126 12.39 -18.03 8.43
C VAL A 126 12.16 -19.49 8.07
N TYR A 127 11.49 -19.71 6.94
CA TYR A 127 11.22 -21.01 6.38
C TYR A 127 11.96 -21.19 5.06
N SER A 128 12.41 -22.41 4.80
CA SER A 128 12.90 -22.81 3.48
C SER A 128 11.75 -22.85 2.48
N GLN A 129 12.07 -22.96 1.19
CA GLN A 129 11.06 -23.16 0.14
C GLN A 129 10.19 -24.43 0.32
N TRP A 130 10.66 -25.42 1.09
CA TRP A 130 9.93 -26.63 1.43
C TRP A 130 9.17 -26.56 2.75
N GLY A 131 9.18 -25.40 3.43
CA GLY A 131 8.46 -25.16 4.68
C GLY A 131 9.19 -25.60 5.96
N THR A 132 10.45 -26.04 5.87
CA THR A 132 11.25 -26.33 7.05
C THR A 132 11.77 -25.05 7.69
N VAL A 133 11.83 -25.00 9.02
CA VAL A 133 12.37 -23.86 9.77
C VAL A 133 13.87 -23.75 9.52
N ALA A 134 14.31 -22.62 8.99
CA ALA A 134 15.73 -22.31 8.78
C ALA A 134 16.33 -21.54 9.97
N GLY A 135 15.49 -20.84 10.73
CA GLY A 135 15.86 -20.10 11.92
C GLY A 135 14.83 -19.07 12.33
N THR A 136 15.16 -18.31 13.36
CA THR A 136 14.25 -17.31 13.94
C THR A 136 14.92 -15.95 14.10
N TYR A 137 14.11 -14.91 14.12
CA TYR A 137 14.49 -13.58 14.59
C TYR A 137 13.84 -13.31 15.93
N THR A 138 14.63 -12.82 16.88
CA THR A 138 14.17 -12.32 18.19
C THR A 138 14.78 -10.94 18.41
N GLU A 139 13.94 -9.92 18.51
CA GLU A 139 14.37 -8.51 18.65
C GLU A 139 15.43 -8.08 17.63
N GLY A 140 15.25 -8.51 16.38
CA GLY A 140 16.15 -8.20 15.26
C GLY A 140 17.43 -9.02 15.20
N LYS A 141 17.64 -9.98 16.09
CA LYS A 141 18.78 -10.89 16.11
C LYS A 141 18.42 -12.22 15.45
N TRP A 142 19.27 -12.71 14.60
CA TRP A 142 19.13 -13.98 13.90
C TRP A 142 19.69 -15.15 14.71
N GLU A 143 18.93 -16.23 14.78
CA GLU A 143 19.35 -17.52 15.33
C GLU A 143 18.99 -18.62 14.31
N SER A 144 20.01 -19.39 13.85
CA SER A 144 19.76 -20.51 12.92
C SER A 144 19.13 -21.68 13.66
N ALA A 145 18.21 -22.39 13.01
CA ALA A 145 17.76 -23.70 13.45
C ALA A 145 18.88 -24.72 13.16
N LEU A 146 19.57 -25.17 14.18
CA LEU A 146 20.57 -26.24 14.08
C LEU A 146 19.87 -27.61 14.11
#